data_bede88f8cf98db79e109f828d0897f31
#
_entry.id   bede88f8cf98db79e109f828d0897f31
#
_cell.length_a   1.000
_cell.length_b   1.000
_cell.length_c   1.000
_cell.angle_alpha   90.00
_cell.angle_beta   90.00
_cell.angle_gamma   90.00
#
_symmetry.space_group_name_H-M   'P 1'
#
loop_
_entity.id
_entity.type
_entity.pdbx_description
1 polymer ?
#
loop_
_entity_poly.entity_id
_entity_poly.type
_entity_poly.pdbx_seq_one_letter_code
_entity_poly.pdbx_strand_id
1 'polypeptide(L)'
;MFNNAYICECSFHFDLPPKLRLESFFDSDYEIIEAPENIDPDPLNFEVKDGAREGYKYIDKIKKYRKVTGQKTALLCAAGNISNLNAVVVCFNPKFGAGRFGPAENEHFLKAANFAIQNKVDIWIAVYQSSGIDVHTGVTGLAGMAKSIVAMNEIKENKIATFSVAARATAGGTYASSFFMHDFIIVESKCVENLLFSGKRVTANILKGTDQIPEDFGRADGVMKSGLADITLESRKELKDTIAKLANIILKKEELKIENADKDSEYLKKTASTTS
;
A
#
# COMPACT_ATOMS: atom_id res chain seq x y z
N MET A 1 7.68 23.83 -8.80
CA MET A 1 6.87 22.75 -8.16
C MET A 1 7.04 21.42 -8.88
N PHE A 2 6.69 21.30 -10.17
CA PHE A 2 6.83 20.04 -10.91
C PHE A 2 8.26 19.49 -10.94
N ASN A 3 9.26 20.36 -11.16
CA ASN A 3 10.67 19.96 -11.19
C ASN A 3 11.25 19.55 -9.83
N ASN A 4 10.51 19.73 -8.73
CA ASN A 4 10.93 19.36 -7.37
C ASN A 4 10.11 18.19 -6.81
N ALA A 5 9.76 17.20 -7.63
CA ALA A 5 8.97 16.03 -7.22
C ALA A 5 7.68 16.38 -6.45
N TYR A 6 7.02 17.48 -6.81
CA TYR A 6 5.82 18.00 -6.14
C TYR A 6 6.03 18.36 -4.66
N ILE A 7 7.26 18.73 -4.29
CA ILE A 7 7.59 19.26 -2.96
C ILE A 7 7.63 20.77 -3.03
N CYS A 8 6.94 21.45 -2.10
CA CYS A 8 7.01 22.89 -1.93
C CYS A 8 8.38 23.34 -1.38
N GLU A 9 8.76 24.59 -1.57
CA GLU A 9 9.93 25.20 -0.90
C GLU A 9 9.81 25.16 0.63
N CYS A 10 8.59 25.18 1.16
CA CYS A 10 8.30 24.98 2.59
C CYS A 10 8.34 23.50 3.03
N SER A 11 8.86 22.59 2.19
CA SER A 11 8.92 21.15 2.41
C SER A 11 7.58 20.43 2.46
N PHE A 12 6.46 21.08 2.13
CA PHE A 12 5.17 20.42 2.04
C PHE A 12 5.10 19.52 0.80
N HIS A 13 4.67 18.28 0.96
CA HIS A 13 4.50 17.30 -0.12
C HIS A 13 3.07 17.35 -0.67
N PHE A 14 2.92 17.81 -1.91
CA PHE A 14 1.64 17.73 -2.63
C PHE A 14 1.37 16.31 -3.15
N ASP A 15 0.12 16.04 -3.53
CA ASP A 15 -0.25 14.77 -4.16
C ASP A 15 0.55 14.54 -5.44
N LEU A 16 1.27 13.43 -5.48
CA LEU A 16 1.98 12.99 -6.67
C LEU A 16 1.06 12.05 -7.47
N PRO A 17 0.73 12.37 -8.74
CA PRO A 17 -0.09 11.49 -9.57
C PRO A 17 0.50 10.07 -9.66
N PRO A 18 -0.33 9.00 -9.63
CA PRO A 18 0.16 7.62 -9.63
C PRO A 18 1.13 7.29 -10.75
N LYS A 19 0.90 7.81 -11.97
CA LYS A 19 1.82 7.62 -13.10
C LYS A 19 3.21 8.20 -12.82
N LEU A 20 3.28 9.44 -12.33
CA LEU A 20 4.55 10.06 -11.95
C LEU A 20 5.20 9.37 -10.75
N ARG A 21 4.38 8.77 -9.88
CA ARG A 21 4.88 7.93 -8.79
C ARG A 21 5.59 6.69 -9.33
N LEU A 22 5.00 5.97 -10.29
CA LEU A 22 5.65 4.83 -10.93
C LEU A 22 6.94 5.25 -11.64
N GLU A 23 6.91 6.35 -12.41
CA GLU A 23 8.09 6.92 -13.08
C GLU A 23 9.20 7.31 -12.09
N SER A 24 8.87 7.66 -10.83
CA SER A 24 9.87 7.96 -9.79
C SER A 24 10.52 6.72 -9.18
N PHE A 25 9.90 5.55 -9.31
CA PHE A 25 10.43 4.29 -8.80
C PHE A 25 11.26 3.54 -9.83
N PHE A 26 10.72 3.32 -11.03
CA PHE A 26 11.35 2.45 -12.01
C PHE A 26 12.59 3.09 -12.66
N ASP A 27 13.57 2.26 -12.98
CA ASP A 27 14.84 2.68 -13.60
C ASP A 27 14.68 2.90 -15.11
N SER A 28 13.71 2.22 -15.73
CA SER A 28 13.44 2.23 -17.16
C SER A 28 11.95 1.99 -17.43
N ASP A 29 11.61 1.46 -18.59
CA ASP A 29 10.25 1.07 -18.95
C ASP A 29 9.71 0.04 -17.96
N TYR A 30 8.40 0.11 -17.72
CA TYR A 30 7.66 -0.78 -16.84
C TYR A 30 6.37 -1.27 -17.48
N GLU A 31 5.94 -2.45 -17.09
CA GLU A 31 4.70 -3.06 -17.55
C GLU A 31 3.53 -2.69 -16.62
N ILE A 32 2.41 -2.23 -17.19
CA ILE A 32 1.18 -2.02 -16.43
C ILE A 32 0.48 -3.36 -16.19
N ILE A 33 0.20 -3.65 -14.94
CA ILE A 33 -0.65 -4.78 -14.54
C ILE A 33 -2.10 -4.29 -14.58
N GLU A 34 -2.80 -4.58 -15.66
CA GLU A 34 -4.15 -4.11 -15.90
C GLU A 34 -5.16 -4.68 -14.90
N ALA A 35 -6.15 -3.86 -14.52
CA ALA A 35 -7.25 -4.31 -13.69
C ALA A 35 -8.02 -5.47 -14.36
N PRO A 36 -8.53 -6.45 -13.60
CA PRO A 36 -9.37 -7.51 -14.16
C PRO A 36 -10.61 -6.93 -14.86
N GLU A 37 -11.03 -7.56 -15.97
CA GLU A 37 -12.09 -6.97 -16.84
C GLU A 37 -13.51 -7.17 -16.30
N ASN A 38 -13.79 -8.33 -15.69
CA ASN A 38 -15.13 -8.79 -15.38
C ASN A 38 -15.53 -8.60 -13.91
N ILE A 39 -15.08 -7.52 -13.26
CA ILE A 39 -15.42 -7.27 -11.86
C ILE A 39 -16.40 -6.13 -11.76
N ASP A 40 -17.54 -6.45 -11.12
CA ASP A 40 -18.54 -5.45 -10.78
C ASP A 40 -18.05 -4.57 -9.62
N PRO A 41 -17.86 -3.26 -9.84
CA PRO A 41 -17.44 -2.34 -8.78
C PRO A 41 -18.59 -1.94 -7.83
N ASP A 42 -19.83 -2.29 -8.15
CA ASP A 42 -21.04 -1.98 -7.38
C ASP A 42 -21.97 -3.20 -7.30
N PRO A 43 -21.52 -4.34 -6.71
CA PRO A 43 -22.28 -5.59 -6.72
C PRO A 43 -23.60 -5.52 -5.95
N LEU A 44 -23.79 -4.50 -5.12
CA LEU A 44 -25.05 -4.27 -4.40
C LEU A 44 -26.01 -3.37 -5.16
N ASN A 45 -25.62 -2.81 -6.30
CA ASN A 45 -26.39 -1.84 -7.07
C ASN A 45 -26.90 -0.70 -6.17
N PHE A 46 -25.98 -0.10 -5.39
CA PHE A 46 -26.34 0.86 -4.35
C PHE A 46 -27.05 2.08 -4.94
N GLU A 47 -28.26 2.33 -4.42
CA GLU A 47 -29.10 3.46 -4.78
C GLU A 47 -29.73 4.09 -3.53
N VAL A 48 -29.75 5.42 -3.47
CA VAL A 48 -30.46 6.16 -2.42
C VAL A 48 -31.93 6.24 -2.78
N LYS A 49 -32.78 5.62 -1.98
CA LYS A 49 -34.25 5.48 -2.25
C LYS A 49 -35.09 6.61 -1.70
N ASP A 50 -34.55 7.42 -0.79
CA ASP A 50 -35.29 8.50 -0.12
C ASP A 50 -34.38 9.65 0.30
N GLY A 51 -34.99 10.80 0.63
CA GLY A 51 -34.31 11.98 1.13
C GLY A 51 -33.65 12.85 0.05
N ALA A 52 -32.80 13.77 0.48
CA ALA A 52 -32.20 14.82 -0.37
C ALA A 52 -31.31 14.30 -1.53
N ARG A 53 -31.02 13.01 -1.59
CA ARG A 53 -30.21 12.36 -2.62
C ARG A 53 -30.95 11.19 -3.29
N GLU A 54 -32.29 11.20 -3.25
CA GLU A 54 -33.07 10.19 -3.92
C GLU A 54 -32.70 10.03 -5.38
N GLY A 55 -32.66 8.78 -5.88
CA GLY A 55 -32.24 8.45 -7.24
C GLY A 55 -30.70 8.47 -7.47
N TYR A 56 -29.89 8.77 -6.44
CA TYR A 56 -28.44 8.68 -6.57
C TYR A 56 -27.99 7.22 -6.70
N LYS A 57 -27.35 6.89 -7.83
CA LYS A 57 -26.78 5.57 -8.11
C LYS A 57 -25.25 5.61 -7.96
N TYR A 58 -24.72 4.68 -7.19
CA TYR A 58 -23.29 4.65 -6.93
C TYR A 58 -22.46 4.35 -8.18
N ILE A 59 -22.96 3.50 -9.08
CA ILE A 59 -22.30 3.19 -10.35
C ILE A 59 -22.03 4.43 -11.21
N ASP A 60 -22.87 5.46 -11.16
CA ASP A 60 -22.65 6.68 -11.94
C ASP A 60 -21.48 7.51 -11.38
N LYS A 61 -21.28 7.45 -10.07
CA LYS A 61 -20.09 8.05 -9.43
C LYS A 61 -18.80 7.33 -9.85
N ILE A 62 -18.85 6.01 -9.93
CA ILE A 62 -17.72 5.21 -10.42
C ILE A 62 -17.41 5.55 -11.88
N LYS A 63 -18.41 5.64 -12.75
CA LYS A 63 -18.23 6.10 -14.15
C LYS A 63 -17.56 7.46 -14.23
N LYS A 64 -17.95 8.40 -13.33
CA LYS A 64 -17.33 9.73 -13.25
C LYS A 64 -15.84 9.62 -12.83
N TYR A 65 -15.50 8.79 -11.84
CA TYR A 65 -14.12 8.58 -11.43
C TYR A 65 -13.27 8.01 -12.57
N ARG A 66 -13.78 7.01 -13.29
CA ARG A 66 -13.13 6.44 -14.48
C ARG A 66 -12.89 7.48 -15.56
N LYS A 67 -13.88 8.33 -15.83
CA LYS A 67 -13.75 9.43 -16.82
C LYS A 67 -12.69 10.45 -16.44
N VAL A 68 -12.61 10.82 -15.15
CA VAL A 68 -11.67 11.84 -14.66
C VAL A 68 -10.24 11.32 -14.57
N THR A 69 -10.06 10.05 -14.20
CA THR A 69 -8.73 9.49 -13.96
C THR A 69 -8.17 8.67 -15.11
N GLY A 70 -9.03 8.23 -16.04
CA GLY A 70 -8.66 7.28 -17.10
C GLY A 70 -8.41 5.85 -16.59
N GLN A 71 -8.64 5.58 -15.29
CA GLN A 71 -8.38 4.29 -14.67
C GLN A 71 -9.65 3.48 -14.48
N LYS A 72 -9.57 2.15 -14.53
CA LYS A 72 -10.69 1.23 -14.25
C LYS A 72 -11.00 1.12 -12.75
N THR A 73 -9.98 1.25 -11.91
CA THR A 73 -10.03 1.15 -10.44
C THR A 73 -9.23 2.29 -9.78
N ALA A 74 -9.30 2.41 -8.46
CA ALA A 74 -8.48 3.36 -7.70
C ALA A 74 -7.00 2.93 -7.60
N LEU A 75 -6.61 1.78 -8.16
CA LEU A 75 -5.23 1.32 -8.17
C LEU A 75 -4.59 1.52 -9.55
N LEU A 76 -3.31 1.85 -9.55
CA LEU A 76 -2.41 1.74 -10.68
C LEU A 76 -1.27 0.80 -10.29
N CYS A 77 -1.20 -0.37 -10.93
CA CYS A 77 -0.24 -1.41 -10.61
C CYS A 77 0.73 -1.58 -11.77
N ALA A 78 2.01 -1.76 -11.48
CA ALA A 78 3.02 -1.95 -12.51
C ALA A 78 4.17 -2.84 -12.01
N ALA A 79 4.87 -3.47 -12.96
CA ALA A 79 6.06 -4.27 -12.72
C ALA A 79 7.23 -3.74 -13.54
N GLY A 80 8.43 -3.79 -12.97
CA GLY A 80 9.67 -3.32 -13.62
C GLY A 80 10.86 -3.40 -12.67
N ASN A 81 11.96 -2.77 -13.04
CA ASN A 81 13.20 -2.76 -12.25
C ASN A 81 13.35 -1.50 -11.41
N ILE A 82 13.77 -1.68 -10.17
CA ILE A 82 14.10 -0.62 -9.21
C ILE A 82 15.46 -0.95 -8.60
N SER A 83 16.51 -0.19 -8.94
CA SER A 83 17.87 -0.39 -8.43
C SER A 83 18.38 -1.85 -8.58
N ASN A 84 18.16 -2.43 -9.77
CA ASN A 84 18.46 -3.81 -10.14
C ASN A 84 17.61 -4.89 -9.42
N LEU A 85 16.54 -4.52 -8.74
CA LEU A 85 15.58 -5.46 -8.14
C LEU A 85 14.31 -5.52 -9.00
N ASN A 86 13.82 -6.73 -9.27
CA ASN A 86 12.51 -6.91 -9.90
C ASN A 86 11.41 -6.52 -8.91
N ALA A 87 10.52 -5.64 -9.32
CA ALA A 87 9.56 -5.02 -8.43
C ALA A 87 8.14 -5.04 -8.97
N VAL A 88 7.17 -5.20 -8.08
CA VAL A 88 5.78 -4.80 -8.31
C VAL A 88 5.46 -3.59 -7.43
N VAL A 89 4.86 -2.56 -8.03
CA VAL A 89 4.43 -1.33 -7.36
C VAL A 89 2.93 -1.16 -7.51
N VAL A 90 2.23 -0.98 -6.40
CA VAL A 90 0.79 -0.70 -6.34
C VAL A 90 0.59 0.70 -5.80
N CYS A 91 0.02 1.61 -6.60
CA CYS A 91 -0.25 2.98 -6.21
C CYS A 91 -1.75 3.24 -6.08
N PHE A 92 -2.20 3.70 -4.92
CA PHE A 92 -3.56 4.19 -4.73
C PHE A 92 -3.72 5.58 -5.35
N ASN A 93 -4.81 5.80 -6.08
CA ASN A 93 -5.13 7.10 -6.69
C ASN A 93 -6.18 7.86 -5.86
N PRO A 94 -5.80 8.92 -5.13
CA PRO A 94 -6.73 9.68 -4.31
C PRO A 94 -7.80 10.43 -5.15
N LYS A 95 -7.58 10.65 -6.45
CA LYS A 95 -8.57 11.24 -7.35
C LYS A 95 -9.67 10.25 -7.74
N PHE A 96 -9.47 8.95 -7.55
CA PHE A 96 -10.50 7.94 -7.75
C PHE A 96 -11.17 7.63 -6.40
N GLY A 97 -12.21 8.37 -6.07
CA GLY A 97 -13.00 8.13 -4.85
C GLY A 97 -12.18 8.21 -3.56
N ALA A 98 -11.25 9.17 -3.47
CA ALA A 98 -10.30 9.33 -2.35
C ALA A 98 -9.45 8.05 -2.09
N GLY A 99 -9.07 7.33 -3.14
CA GLY A 99 -8.32 6.10 -3.01
C GLY A 99 -9.12 4.97 -2.37
N ARG A 100 -10.43 4.89 -2.64
CA ARG A 100 -11.32 3.85 -2.12
C ARG A 100 -10.76 2.46 -2.35
N PHE A 101 -11.08 1.54 -1.45
CA PHE A 101 -10.72 0.14 -1.59
C PHE A 101 -11.99 -0.72 -1.58
N GLY A 102 -12.58 -0.92 -2.75
CA GLY A 102 -13.79 -1.69 -2.99
C GLY A 102 -13.51 -3.03 -3.66
N PRO A 103 -14.55 -3.77 -4.10
CA PRO A 103 -14.38 -5.09 -4.70
C PRO A 103 -13.45 -5.10 -5.92
N ALA A 104 -13.59 -4.12 -6.81
CA ALA A 104 -12.76 -4.06 -8.02
C ALA A 104 -11.30 -3.75 -7.70
N GLU A 105 -11.05 -2.90 -6.72
CA GLU A 105 -9.70 -2.59 -6.23
C GLU A 105 -9.07 -3.81 -5.56
N ASN A 106 -9.84 -4.56 -4.76
CA ASN A 106 -9.35 -5.79 -4.14
C ASN A 106 -8.90 -6.82 -5.17
N GLU A 107 -9.70 -7.10 -6.18
CA GLU A 107 -9.34 -8.06 -7.23
C GLU A 107 -8.13 -7.56 -8.06
N HIS A 108 -7.99 -6.24 -8.25
CA HIS A 108 -6.81 -5.69 -8.89
C HIS A 108 -5.55 -5.85 -8.03
N PHE A 109 -5.68 -5.66 -6.71
CA PHE A 109 -4.61 -5.91 -5.74
C PHE A 109 -4.19 -7.38 -5.75
N LEU A 110 -5.16 -8.32 -5.72
CA LEU A 110 -4.88 -9.75 -5.80
C LEU A 110 -4.20 -10.13 -7.13
N LYS A 111 -4.65 -9.56 -8.24
CA LYS A 111 -4.01 -9.82 -9.55
C LYS A 111 -2.55 -9.36 -9.54
N ALA A 112 -2.26 -8.18 -8.96
CA ALA A 112 -0.89 -7.70 -8.82
C ALA A 112 -0.05 -8.59 -7.88
N ALA A 113 -0.63 -9.07 -6.77
CA ALA A 113 0.01 -10.01 -5.85
C ALA A 113 0.36 -11.33 -6.53
N ASN A 114 -0.59 -11.91 -7.26
CA ASN A 114 -0.37 -13.14 -8.03
C ASN A 114 0.71 -12.95 -9.10
N PHE A 115 0.72 -11.80 -9.78
CA PHE A 115 1.77 -11.47 -10.74
C PHE A 115 3.15 -11.44 -10.06
N ALA A 116 3.26 -10.81 -8.90
CA ALA A 116 4.51 -10.74 -8.15
C ALA A 116 5.04 -12.13 -7.77
N ILE A 117 4.15 -13.00 -7.28
CA ILE A 117 4.50 -14.38 -6.89
C ILE A 117 4.90 -15.23 -8.11
N GLN A 118 4.11 -15.19 -9.19
CA GLN A 118 4.37 -15.99 -10.39
C GLN A 118 5.69 -15.58 -11.07
N ASN A 119 6.02 -14.30 -11.07
CA ASN A 119 7.25 -13.77 -11.65
C ASN A 119 8.42 -13.72 -10.66
N LYS A 120 8.22 -14.20 -9.42
CA LYS A 120 9.27 -14.26 -8.37
C LYS A 120 10.01 -12.94 -8.25
N VAL A 121 9.26 -11.84 -8.11
CA VAL A 121 9.89 -10.53 -7.95
C VAL A 121 10.63 -10.43 -6.62
N ASP A 122 11.63 -9.57 -6.53
CA ASP A 122 12.42 -9.36 -5.32
C ASP A 122 11.66 -8.53 -4.29
N ILE A 123 10.90 -7.52 -4.77
CA ILE A 123 10.24 -6.56 -3.90
C ILE A 123 8.80 -6.25 -4.33
N TRP A 124 7.97 -5.99 -3.32
CA TRP A 124 6.62 -5.47 -3.44
C TRP A 124 6.52 -4.12 -2.73
N ILE A 125 6.00 -3.11 -3.40
CA ILE A 125 5.81 -1.77 -2.84
C ILE A 125 4.34 -1.38 -2.99
N ALA A 126 3.68 -1.01 -1.89
CA ALA A 126 2.34 -0.45 -1.92
C ALA A 126 2.33 0.99 -1.41
N VAL A 127 1.96 1.94 -2.28
CA VAL A 127 1.89 3.37 -1.96
C VAL A 127 0.45 3.73 -1.64
N TYR A 128 0.18 3.93 -0.36
CA TYR A 128 -1.14 4.16 0.17
C TYR A 128 -1.51 5.63 0.20
N GLN A 129 -2.69 5.91 -0.33
CA GLN A 129 -3.42 7.18 -0.28
C GLN A 129 -4.91 6.83 -0.31
N SER A 130 -5.48 6.41 0.83
CA SER A 130 -6.79 5.74 0.85
C SER A 130 -7.66 6.21 1.99
N SER A 131 -8.91 6.51 1.67
CA SER A 131 -9.97 6.77 2.67
C SER A 131 -10.50 5.50 3.34
N GLY A 132 -10.06 4.32 2.91
CA GLY A 132 -10.50 3.04 3.46
C GLY A 132 -11.40 2.24 2.53
N ILE A 133 -12.08 1.26 3.13
CA ILE A 133 -13.04 0.41 2.42
C ILE A 133 -14.23 1.23 1.94
N ASP A 134 -14.68 0.92 0.75
CA ASP A 134 -15.86 1.57 0.17
C ASP A 134 -17.14 1.14 0.84
N VAL A 135 -17.77 2.05 1.55
CA VAL A 135 -18.98 1.81 2.32
C VAL A 135 -20.21 1.45 1.46
N HIS A 136 -20.25 1.90 0.18
CA HIS A 136 -21.36 1.61 -0.72
C HIS A 136 -21.43 0.14 -1.13
N THR A 137 -20.33 -0.58 -1.00
CA THR A 137 -20.21 -1.99 -1.38
C THR A 137 -20.46 -2.94 -0.21
N GLY A 138 -20.74 -2.42 0.98
CA GLY A 138 -21.13 -3.18 2.17
C GLY A 138 -20.17 -4.33 2.49
N VAL A 139 -20.73 -5.52 2.73
CA VAL A 139 -19.96 -6.72 3.09
C VAL A 139 -18.96 -7.15 2.01
N THR A 140 -19.25 -6.88 0.73
CA THR A 140 -18.35 -7.27 -0.36
C THR A 140 -17.05 -6.45 -0.33
N GLY A 141 -17.11 -5.17 0.06
CA GLY A 141 -15.94 -4.35 0.34
C GLY A 141 -15.16 -4.85 1.57
N LEU A 142 -15.88 -5.17 2.67
CA LEU A 142 -15.25 -5.69 3.89
C LEU A 142 -14.55 -7.03 3.68
N ALA A 143 -15.10 -7.93 2.86
CA ALA A 143 -14.45 -9.19 2.50
C ALA A 143 -13.07 -8.97 1.84
N GLY A 144 -12.89 -7.85 1.15
CA GLY A 144 -11.62 -7.46 0.57
C GLY A 144 -10.49 -7.25 1.59
N MET A 145 -10.80 -6.89 2.84
CA MET A 145 -9.78 -6.80 3.88
C MET A 145 -9.11 -8.15 4.13
N ALA A 146 -9.91 -9.20 4.32
CA ALA A 146 -9.40 -10.55 4.51
C ALA A 146 -8.62 -11.04 3.27
N LYS A 147 -9.14 -10.81 2.07
CA LYS A 147 -8.47 -11.17 0.81
C LYS A 147 -7.10 -10.50 0.69
N SER A 148 -7.00 -9.21 0.97
CA SER A 148 -5.73 -8.49 0.88
C SER A 148 -4.71 -8.95 1.92
N ILE A 149 -5.15 -9.33 3.14
CA ILE A 149 -4.29 -9.90 4.17
C ILE A 149 -3.73 -11.26 3.72
N VAL A 150 -4.59 -12.14 3.18
CA VAL A 150 -4.16 -13.45 2.66
C VAL A 150 -3.13 -13.26 1.53
N ALA A 151 -3.41 -12.37 0.57
CA ALA A 151 -2.48 -12.09 -0.51
C ALA A 151 -1.11 -11.58 -0.02
N MET A 152 -1.09 -10.72 1.00
CA MET A 152 0.16 -10.25 1.59
C MET A 152 0.93 -11.36 2.31
N ASN A 153 0.23 -12.28 2.99
CA ASN A 153 0.87 -13.43 3.58
C ASN A 153 1.50 -14.34 2.52
N GLU A 154 0.79 -14.62 1.42
CA GLU A 154 1.33 -15.40 0.30
C GLU A 154 2.56 -14.74 -0.33
N ILE A 155 2.57 -13.41 -0.50
CA ILE A 155 3.74 -12.65 -0.96
C ILE A 155 4.94 -12.90 -0.03
N LYS A 156 4.73 -12.80 1.29
CA LYS A 156 5.80 -12.98 2.29
C LYS A 156 6.28 -14.43 2.37
N GLU A 157 5.40 -15.42 2.24
CA GLU A 157 5.75 -16.85 2.15
C GLU A 157 6.65 -17.14 0.94
N ASN A 158 6.46 -16.38 -0.15
CA ASN A 158 7.31 -16.45 -1.35
C ASN A 158 8.60 -15.62 -1.24
N LYS A 159 8.95 -15.12 -0.03
CA LYS A 159 10.21 -14.42 0.25
C LYS A 159 10.38 -13.09 -0.50
N ILE A 160 9.31 -12.47 -0.92
CA ILE A 160 9.30 -11.17 -1.54
C ILE A 160 9.36 -10.11 -0.42
N ALA A 161 10.35 -9.23 -0.43
CA ALA A 161 10.46 -8.14 0.55
C ALA A 161 9.38 -7.09 0.33
N THR A 162 8.68 -6.68 1.38
CA THR A 162 7.45 -5.89 1.25
C THR A 162 7.55 -4.52 1.94
N PHE A 163 7.09 -3.47 1.23
CA PHE A 163 7.16 -2.08 1.68
C PHE A 163 5.80 -1.39 1.59
N SER A 164 5.32 -0.87 2.72
CA SER A 164 4.18 0.02 2.79
C SER A 164 4.66 1.46 2.82
N VAL A 165 4.11 2.31 1.96
CA VAL A 165 4.44 3.73 1.90
C VAL A 165 3.18 4.54 2.17
N ALA A 166 3.12 5.22 3.32
CA ALA A 166 2.10 6.21 3.61
C ALA A 166 2.45 7.52 2.91
N ALA A 167 1.91 7.74 1.71
CA ALA A 167 2.19 8.96 0.95
C ALA A 167 1.21 10.10 1.27
N ARG A 168 0.01 9.77 1.78
CA ARG A 168 -1.03 10.70 2.26
C ARG A 168 -1.91 9.99 3.29
N ALA A 169 -3.09 10.57 3.56
CA ALA A 169 -4.09 9.95 4.42
C ALA A 169 -4.31 8.47 4.05
N THR A 170 -4.24 7.61 5.04
CA THR A 170 -4.56 6.19 4.92
C THR A 170 -5.39 5.81 6.12
N ALA A 171 -6.65 5.46 5.89
CA ALA A 171 -7.62 5.34 6.98
C ALA A 171 -8.53 4.12 6.81
N GLY A 172 -9.33 3.87 7.83
CA GLY A 172 -10.39 2.85 7.84
C GLY A 172 -9.86 1.45 7.61
N GLY A 173 -10.61 0.66 6.85
CA GLY A 173 -10.26 -0.75 6.63
C GLY A 173 -8.98 -0.98 5.85
N THR A 174 -8.56 -0.07 4.96
CA THR A 174 -7.26 -0.17 4.28
C THR A 174 -6.12 -0.06 5.27
N TYR A 175 -6.20 0.89 6.21
CA TYR A 175 -5.25 1.03 7.32
C TYR A 175 -5.23 -0.22 8.21
N ALA A 176 -6.41 -0.77 8.54
CA ALA A 176 -6.54 -1.93 9.42
C ALA A 176 -6.32 -3.29 8.72
N SER A 177 -5.94 -3.32 7.46
CA SER A 177 -5.71 -4.56 6.70
C SER A 177 -4.35 -4.56 6.03
N SER A 178 -4.29 -4.46 4.71
CA SER A 178 -3.05 -4.60 3.93
C SER A 178 -1.94 -3.62 4.31
N PHE A 179 -2.26 -2.41 4.82
CA PHE A 179 -1.25 -1.40 5.15
C PHE A 179 -0.20 -1.90 6.15
N PHE A 180 -0.60 -2.62 7.21
CA PHE A 180 0.32 -3.13 8.25
C PHE A 180 0.92 -4.51 7.96
N MET A 181 0.60 -5.11 6.81
CA MET A 181 1.08 -6.46 6.48
C MET A 181 2.48 -6.50 5.85
N HIS A 182 3.16 -5.37 5.77
CA HIS A 182 4.48 -5.23 5.13
C HIS A 182 5.62 -5.41 6.13
N ASP A 183 6.82 -5.69 5.61
CA ASP A 183 8.04 -5.82 6.44
C ASP A 183 8.52 -4.46 6.94
N PHE A 184 8.33 -3.41 6.12
CA PHE A 184 8.60 -2.03 6.51
C PHE A 184 7.44 -1.10 6.18
N ILE A 185 7.16 -0.20 7.11
CA ILE A 185 6.18 0.86 6.98
C ILE A 185 6.91 2.20 6.95
N ILE A 186 6.87 2.86 5.79
CA ILE A 186 7.55 4.12 5.54
C ILE A 186 6.52 5.23 5.45
N VAL A 187 6.67 6.27 6.25
CA VAL A 187 5.92 7.51 6.11
C VAL A 187 6.71 8.46 5.22
N GLU A 188 6.16 8.81 4.06
CA GLU A 188 6.85 9.58 3.03
C GLU A 188 7.30 10.98 3.50
N SER A 189 6.59 11.58 4.46
CA SER A 189 6.87 12.95 4.88
C SER A 189 6.19 13.26 6.21
N LYS A 190 6.78 14.17 6.98
CA LYS A 190 6.16 14.72 8.20
C LYS A 190 4.81 15.41 7.95
N CYS A 191 4.52 15.78 6.71
CA CYS A 191 3.23 16.37 6.32
C CYS A 191 2.10 15.34 6.21
N VAL A 192 2.39 14.05 6.31
CA VAL A 192 1.37 12.99 6.25
C VAL A 192 0.52 13.02 7.51
N GLU A 193 -0.79 13.09 7.30
CA GLU A 193 -1.82 13.11 8.34
C GLU A 193 -2.91 12.08 8.03
N ASN A 194 -3.74 11.81 9.04
CA ASN A 194 -4.85 10.84 8.96
C ASN A 194 -4.39 9.40 8.67
N LEU A 195 -3.29 8.99 9.31
CA LEU A 195 -2.87 7.59 9.42
C LEU A 195 -3.57 6.98 10.64
N LEU A 196 -4.80 6.45 10.45
CA LEU A 196 -5.64 6.03 11.57
C LEU A 196 -6.80 5.14 11.10
N PHE A 197 -7.22 4.23 11.96
CA PHE A 197 -8.38 3.40 11.68
C PHE A 197 -9.67 4.22 11.62
N SER A 198 -9.88 5.08 12.61
CA SER A 198 -11.10 5.89 12.72
C SER A 198 -10.77 7.38 12.63
N GLY A 199 -11.38 8.07 11.68
CA GLY A 199 -11.18 9.51 11.49
C GLY A 199 -11.44 10.33 12.76
N LYS A 200 -10.71 11.41 12.98
CA LYS A 200 -10.81 12.29 14.17
C LYS A 200 -12.25 12.62 14.56
N ARG A 201 -13.11 12.87 13.55
CA ARG A 201 -14.54 13.15 13.78
C ARG A 201 -15.29 11.98 14.42
N VAL A 202 -15.03 10.75 13.97
CA VAL A 202 -15.68 9.55 14.52
C VAL A 202 -15.16 9.27 15.92
N THR A 203 -13.84 9.39 16.11
CA THR A 203 -13.18 9.24 17.40
C THR A 203 -13.72 10.26 18.41
N ALA A 204 -13.87 11.53 18.02
CA ALA A 204 -14.43 12.59 18.86
C ALA A 204 -15.88 12.28 19.30
N ASN A 205 -16.70 11.72 18.40
CA ASN A 205 -18.06 11.32 18.74
C ASN A 205 -18.09 10.16 19.75
N ILE A 206 -17.18 9.19 19.63
CA ILE A 206 -17.07 8.05 20.57
C ILE A 206 -16.61 8.54 21.94
N LEU A 207 -15.60 9.43 22.00
CA LEU A 207 -15.05 9.98 23.24
C LEU A 207 -15.90 11.10 23.83
N LYS A 208 -17.02 11.48 23.18
CA LYS A 208 -17.91 12.61 23.57
C LYS A 208 -17.19 13.96 23.69
N GLY A 209 -16.13 14.15 22.91
CA GLY A 209 -15.38 15.39 22.84
C GLY A 209 -14.05 15.25 22.10
N THR A 210 -13.41 16.35 21.78
CA THR A 210 -12.10 16.39 21.11
C THR A 210 -10.93 16.47 22.10
N ASP A 211 -11.19 16.84 23.35
CA ASP A 211 -10.16 17.16 24.34
C ASP A 211 -9.33 15.95 24.78
N GLN A 212 -9.84 14.74 24.54
CA GLN A 212 -9.14 13.48 24.83
C GLN A 212 -8.34 12.95 23.65
N ILE A 213 -8.41 13.61 22.48
CA ILE A 213 -7.68 13.19 21.28
C ILE A 213 -6.31 13.86 21.29
N PRO A 214 -5.20 13.11 21.31
CA PRO A 214 -3.86 13.70 21.22
C PRO A 214 -3.71 14.59 19.99
N GLU A 215 -2.96 15.67 20.09
CA GLU A 215 -2.76 16.63 19.00
C GLU A 215 -2.06 15.97 17.80
N ASP A 216 -1.15 15.02 18.06
CA ASP A 216 -0.42 14.24 17.06
C ASP A 216 -1.19 12.98 16.58
N PHE A 217 -2.45 12.78 17.01
CA PHE A 217 -3.27 11.63 16.61
C PHE A 217 -3.45 11.54 15.08
N GLY A 218 -2.98 10.44 14.50
CA GLY A 218 -3.00 10.18 13.06
C GLY A 218 -2.01 11.02 12.24
N ARG A 219 -1.08 11.72 12.90
CA ARG A 219 0.03 12.42 12.25
C ARG A 219 1.25 11.50 12.18
N ALA A 220 2.17 11.83 11.26
CA ALA A 220 3.40 11.05 11.07
C ALA A 220 4.21 10.87 12.37
N ASP A 221 4.37 11.94 13.15
CA ASP A 221 5.10 11.93 14.41
C ASP A 221 4.41 11.07 15.48
N GLY A 222 3.07 11.13 15.60
CA GLY A 222 2.31 10.29 16.51
C GLY A 222 2.40 8.79 16.14
N VAL A 223 2.33 8.49 14.86
CA VAL A 223 2.46 7.10 14.34
C VAL A 223 3.86 6.55 14.59
N MET A 224 4.91 7.36 14.40
CA MET A 224 6.30 6.99 14.72
C MET A 224 6.50 6.74 16.22
N LYS A 225 6.02 7.64 17.08
CA LYS A 225 6.12 7.49 18.55
C LYS A 225 5.42 6.24 19.07
N SER A 226 4.32 5.84 18.43
CA SER A 226 3.57 4.65 18.80
C SER A 226 4.17 3.34 18.25
N GLY A 227 5.26 3.41 17.48
CA GLY A 227 5.90 2.25 16.87
C GLY A 227 5.09 1.61 15.72
N LEU A 228 4.14 2.34 15.15
CA LEU A 228 3.30 1.87 14.04
C LEU A 228 3.92 2.13 12.66
N ALA A 229 5.03 2.84 12.60
CA ALA A 229 5.83 2.99 11.39
C ALA A 229 7.32 2.92 11.73
N ASP A 230 8.12 2.50 10.77
CA ASP A 230 9.55 2.24 10.96
C ASP A 230 10.41 3.45 10.58
N ILE A 231 10.00 4.19 9.53
CA ILE A 231 10.79 5.29 8.96
C ILE A 231 9.88 6.44 8.55
N THR A 232 10.32 7.68 8.86
CA THR A 232 9.76 8.90 8.26
C THR A 232 10.84 9.56 7.41
N LEU A 233 10.51 9.86 6.15
CA LEU A 233 11.40 10.56 5.23
C LEU A 233 11.14 12.06 5.25
N GLU A 234 12.19 12.86 5.16
CA GLU A 234 12.07 14.32 4.98
C GLU A 234 11.67 14.66 3.53
N SER A 235 12.14 13.86 2.57
CA SER A 235 11.86 14.08 1.16
C SER A 235 11.50 12.76 0.45
N ARG A 236 10.43 12.80 -0.35
CA ARG A 236 10.06 11.65 -1.22
C ARG A 236 11.14 11.28 -2.23
N LYS A 237 12.10 12.15 -2.49
CA LYS A 237 13.25 11.86 -3.37
C LYS A 237 14.14 10.75 -2.81
N GLU A 238 14.14 10.56 -1.49
CA GLU A 238 14.93 9.54 -0.80
C GLU A 238 14.25 8.16 -0.80
N LEU A 239 12.95 8.10 -1.20
CA LEU A 239 12.13 6.91 -1.03
C LEU A 239 12.67 5.70 -1.80
N LYS A 240 13.02 5.88 -3.08
CA LYS A 240 13.58 4.82 -3.93
C LYS A 240 14.86 4.24 -3.35
N ASP A 241 15.81 5.08 -2.99
CA ASP A 241 17.10 4.66 -2.45
C ASP A 241 16.95 4.01 -1.07
N THR A 242 16.02 4.50 -0.24
CA THR A 242 15.72 3.92 1.07
C THR A 242 15.16 2.52 0.92
N ILE A 243 14.17 2.33 0.04
CA ILE A 243 13.60 1.00 -0.22
C ILE A 243 14.65 0.05 -0.78
N ALA A 244 15.47 0.47 -1.73
CA ALA A 244 16.53 -0.36 -2.29
C ALA A 244 17.56 -0.80 -1.24
N LYS A 245 17.96 0.09 -0.32
CA LYS A 245 18.88 -0.25 0.79
C LYS A 245 18.24 -1.25 1.75
N LEU A 246 17.00 -1.05 2.15
CA LEU A 246 16.29 -1.95 3.05
C LEU A 246 16.06 -3.33 2.41
N ALA A 247 15.65 -3.37 1.16
CA ALA A 247 15.48 -4.61 0.40
C ALA A 247 16.77 -5.42 0.35
N ASN A 248 17.89 -4.77 0.03
CA ASN A 248 19.20 -5.45 0.02
C ASN A 248 19.59 -6.01 1.39
N ILE A 249 19.20 -5.35 2.50
CA ILE A 249 19.44 -5.87 3.85
C ILE A 249 18.63 -7.14 4.11
N ILE A 250 17.35 -7.16 3.75
CA ILE A 250 16.47 -8.32 3.94
C ILE A 250 16.96 -9.50 3.09
N LEU A 251 17.16 -9.27 1.79
CA LEU A 251 17.52 -10.31 0.82
C LEU A 251 18.91 -10.92 1.15
N LYS A 252 19.89 -10.09 1.53
CA LYS A 252 21.21 -10.58 1.96
C LYS A 252 21.18 -11.34 3.29
N LYS A 253 20.28 -11.00 4.22
CA LYS A 253 20.12 -11.79 5.44
C LYS A 253 19.62 -13.21 5.18
N GLU A 254 18.79 -13.40 4.16
CA GLU A 254 18.35 -14.74 3.78
C GLU A 254 19.49 -15.56 3.14
N GLU A 255 20.29 -14.96 2.26
CA GLU A 255 21.49 -15.60 1.71
C GLU A 255 22.48 -16.03 2.81
N LEU A 256 22.76 -15.16 3.77
CA LEU A 256 23.65 -15.48 4.92
C LEU A 256 23.09 -16.58 5.83
N LYS A 257 21.77 -16.68 5.99
CA LYS A 257 21.14 -17.76 6.76
C LYS A 257 21.27 -19.11 6.04
N ILE A 258 21.09 -19.13 4.73
CA ILE A 258 21.26 -20.34 3.89
C ILE A 258 22.72 -20.80 3.93
N GLU A 259 23.69 -19.94 3.72
CA GLU A 259 25.11 -20.28 3.80
C GLU A 259 25.55 -20.79 5.17
N ASN A 260 25.01 -20.24 6.27
CA ASN A 260 25.31 -20.73 7.60
C ASN A 260 24.66 -22.08 7.89
N ALA A 261 23.43 -22.31 7.44
CA ALA A 261 22.77 -23.61 7.57
C ALA A 261 23.50 -24.73 6.80
N ASP A 262 24.02 -24.42 5.63
CA ASP A 262 24.81 -25.36 4.84
C ASP A 262 26.17 -25.68 5.51
N LYS A 263 26.85 -24.67 6.05
CA LYS A 263 28.11 -24.84 6.83
C LYS A 263 27.90 -25.68 8.08
N ASP A 264 26.83 -25.44 8.83
CA ASP A 264 26.48 -26.22 10.02
C ASP A 264 26.15 -27.68 9.66
N SER A 265 25.44 -27.91 8.56
CA SER A 265 25.16 -29.25 8.02
C SER A 265 26.44 -29.99 7.60
N GLU A 266 27.40 -29.31 7.00
CA GLU A 266 28.66 -29.88 6.59
C GLU A 266 29.58 -30.19 7.79
N TYR A 267 29.56 -29.32 8.80
CA TYR A 267 30.26 -29.53 10.07
C TYR A 267 29.75 -30.76 10.83
N LEU A 268 28.41 -30.90 10.92
CA LEU A 268 27.77 -32.07 11.57
C LEU A 268 28.07 -33.37 10.83
N LYS A 269 28.15 -33.37 9.51
CA LYS A 269 28.55 -34.55 8.72
C LYS A 269 30.01 -34.96 8.92
N LYS A 270 30.92 -33.97 9.04
CA LYS A 270 32.34 -34.23 9.30
C LYS A 270 32.58 -34.76 10.70
N THR A 271 31.88 -34.28 11.71
CA THR A 271 32.00 -34.79 13.09
C THR A 271 31.42 -36.19 13.25
N ALA A 272 30.36 -36.55 12.52
CA ALA A 272 29.80 -37.91 12.53
C ALA A 272 30.71 -38.96 11.84
N SER A 273 31.56 -38.53 10.89
CA SER A 273 32.48 -39.44 10.18
C SER A 273 33.80 -39.64 10.92
N THR A 274 34.10 -38.87 11.99
CA THR A 274 35.34 -39.03 12.79
C THR A 274 35.14 -39.83 14.07
N THR A 275 33.91 -40.27 14.36
CA THR A 275 33.55 -41.07 15.55
C THR A 275 33.16 -42.51 15.25
N SER A 276 33.47 -43.01 14.03
CA SER A 276 33.29 -44.43 13.61
C SER A 276 34.70 -45.09 13.43
#